data_43a632161e66eda756b85737ac8f0c04
#
_entry.id   43a632161e66eda756b85737ac8f0c04
#
_cell.length_a   1.000
_cell.length_b   1.000
_cell.length_c   1.000
_cell.angle_alpha   90.00
_cell.angle_beta   90.00
_cell.angle_gamma   90.00
#
_symmetry.space_group_name_H-M   'P 1'
#
loop_
_entity.id
_entity.type
_entity.pdbx_description
1 polymer ?
#
loop_
_entity_poly.entity_id
_entity_poly.type
_entity_poly.pdbx_seq_one_letter_code
_entity_poly.pdbx_strand_id
1 'polypeptide(L)'
;MKSISARLTVWYALTATATLACLFVAGYYMLQNQMVRQLDQLNETQFKQLRTALGSGYKTLTPDVIDQRIRDVTESASTLFYIDMHGPMTNRFFRSSNLHGQSIPDIPGERAYSTEVPGIGLLRVSEFLLPPFEVTVATPLAPVDDVMTGYVKVSAALIVVMLLASIALGFGLSQIVLRPVRTIRDTANRIRSDNLKERIPVDSVKDEISELARLLNQMFDRLETAFDQIRRFTADASHELKTPLSLVRLHVERMLVTGHLDDREKESLHVQLEELARVNQIIDELLFLSRADAQAIAIDTQPQGPAGFLHSFAQDASALAEYHGRRFTYTHEGEGEVAFEEKRMRQVLLNLLANALNVSPPEGRITLHSTLRDGLWRISVEDEGPGLNAEQRRQIFERFVRFGTPSAADKGSGLGLAICRSIVGLHKGRIFALDGNAGRGLRMVIEIPAT
;
A
#
# COMPACT_ATOMS: atom_id res chain seq x y z
N MET A 1 2.21 -6.60 -2.83
CA MET A 1 2.21 -5.44 -3.76
C MET A 1 3.58 -4.77 -3.68
N LYS A 2 4.28 -4.60 -4.81
CA LYS A 2 5.58 -3.92 -4.83
C LYS A 2 5.36 -2.42 -4.54
N SER A 3 6.09 -1.86 -3.57
CA SER A 3 5.95 -0.44 -3.19
C SER A 3 6.26 0.48 -4.38
N ILE A 4 5.65 1.66 -4.43
CA ILE A 4 5.93 2.71 -5.45
C ILE A 4 7.43 3.01 -5.50
N SER A 5 8.08 3.03 -4.32
CA SER A 5 9.52 3.16 -4.14
C SER A 5 10.30 2.12 -4.95
N ALA A 6 9.97 0.84 -4.82
CA ALA A 6 10.66 -0.23 -5.54
C ALA A 6 10.46 -0.13 -7.06
N ARG A 7 9.28 0.27 -7.53
CA ARG A 7 9.02 0.46 -8.96
C ARG A 7 9.83 1.61 -9.55
N LEU A 8 9.88 2.75 -8.87
CA LEU A 8 10.69 3.90 -9.26
C LEU A 8 12.17 3.54 -9.36
N THR A 9 12.72 2.91 -8.32
CA THR A 9 14.13 2.47 -8.30
C THR A 9 14.45 1.55 -9.49
N VAL A 10 13.58 0.56 -9.77
CA VAL A 10 13.78 -0.36 -10.90
C VAL A 10 13.75 0.37 -12.24
N TRP A 11 12.78 1.29 -12.45
CA TRP A 11 12.70 2.06 -13.69
C TRP A 11 13.94 2.95 -13.90
N TYR A 12 14.40 3.67 -12.87
CA TYR A 12 15.61 4.48 -12.94
C TYR A 12 16.85 3.64 -13.25
N ALA A 13 17.02 2.52 -12.55
CA ALA A 13 18.16 1.64 -12.78
C ALA A 13 18.14 1.08 -14.21
N LEU A 14 16.99 0.68 -14.71
CA LEU A 14 16.83 0.08 -16.02
C LEU A 14 17.08 1.11 -17.14
N THR A 15 16.52 2.31 -17.04
CA THR A 15 16.73 3.37 -18.05
C THR A 15 18.18 3.85 -18.08
N ALA A 16 18.79 4.08 -16.91
CA ALA A 16 20.19 4.50 -16.84
C ALA A 16 21.14 3.43 -17.42
N THR A 17 20.93 2.17 -17.06
CA THR A 17 21.75 1.05 -17.56
C THR A 17 21.55 0.85 -19.07
N ALA A 18 20.32 0.91 -19.57
CA ALA A 18 20.04 0.78 -20.99
C ALA A 18 20.68 1.91 -21.80
N THR A 19 20.59 3.15 -21.33
CA THR A 19 21.24 4.31 -21.98
C THR A 19 22.76 4.13 -22.05
N LEU A 20 23.38 3.71 -20.94
CA LEU A 20 24.82 3.48 -20.89
C LEU A 20 25.23 2.33 -21.81
N ALA A 21 24.48 1.24 -21.82
CA ALA A 21 24.74 0.11 -22.73
C ALA A 21 24.68 0.54 -24.21
N CYS A 22 23.67 1.34 -24.61
CA CYS A 22 23.58 1.90 -25.95
C CYS A 22 24.80 2.74 -26.32
N LEU A 23 25.28 3.59 -25.39
CA LEU A 23 26.47 4.40 -25.59
C LEU A 23 27.73 3.55 -25.78
N PHE A 24 27.89 2.48 -24.97
CA PHE A 24 29.05 1.57 -25.12
C PHE A 24 28.99 0.78 -26.41
N VAL A 25 27.82 0.32 -26.85
CA VAL A 25 27.65 -0.33 -28.15
C VAL A 25 28.01 0.62 -29.29
N ALA A 26 27.51 1.84 -29.26
CA ALA A 26 27.88 2.86 -30.27
C ALA A 26 29.39 3.15 -30.25
N GLY A 27 29.98 3.30 -29.08
CA GLY A 27 31.42 3.49 -28.87
C GLY A 27 32.25 2.32 -29.40
N TYR A 28 31.79 1.08 -29.22
CA TYR A 28 32.41 -0.13 -29.72
C TYR A 28 32.54 -0.06 -31.28
N TYR A 29 31.46 0.16 -31.97
CA TYR A 29 31.47 0.25 -33.44
C TYR A 29 32.28 1.44 -33.95
N MET A 30 32.21 2.58 -33.26
CA MET A 30 33.00 3.75 -33.63
C MET A 30 34.49 3.49 -33.48
N LEU A 31 34.91 2.92 -32.35
CA LEU A 31 36.32 2.62 -32.09
C LEU A 31 36.84 1.55 -33.03
N GLN A 32 36.09 0.46 -33.25
CA GLN A 32 36.47 -0.58 -34.23
C GLN A 32 36.67 -0.02 -35.63
N ASN A 33 35.71 0.78 -36.13
CA ASN A 33 35.82 1.41 -37.44
C ASN A 33 37.00 2.37 -37.52
N GLN A 34 37.30 3.10 -36.46
CA GLN A 34 38.43 4.00 -36.41
C GLN A 34 39.77 3.24 -36.46
N MET A 35 39.90 2.16 -35.68
CA MET A 35 41.10 1.33 -35.65
C MET A 35 41.36 0.66 -37.01
N VAL A 36 40.32 0.09 -37.63
CA VAL A 36 40.44 -0.51 -38.96
C VAL A 36 40.89 0.54 -40.01
N ARG A 37 40.33 1.75 -40.01
CA ARG A 37 40.77 2.83 -40.90
C ARG A 37 42.23 3.24 -40.64
N GLN A 38 42.68 3.24 -39.38
CA GLN A 38 44.07 3.51 -39.03
C GLN A 38 45.01 2.43 -39.60
N LEU A 39 44.59 1.14 -39.57
CA LEU A 39 45.37 0.08 -40.23
C LEU A 39 45.46 0.28 -41.74
N ASP A 40 44.35 0.64 -42.40
CA ASP A 40 44.34 0.94 -43.84
C ASP A 40 45.29 2.09 -44.17
N GLN A 41 45.30 3.18 -43.39
CA GLN A 41 46.24 4.29 -43.53
C GLN A 41 47.70 3.89 -43.28
N LEU A 42 47.91 2.98 -42.32
CA LEU A 42 49.25 2.46 -42.02
C LEU A 42 49.78 1.63 -43.21
N ASN A 43 48.95 0.74 -43.76
CA ASN A 43 49.26 -0.02 -44.98
C ASN A 43 49.56 0.87 -46.16
N GLU A 44 48.77 1.94 -46.38
CA GLU A 44 49.02 2.91 -47.42
C GLU A 44 50.36 3.65 -47.25
N THR A 45 50.68 4.00 -46.01
CA THR A 45 51.95 4.67 -45.67
C THR A 45 53.14 3.77 -45.97
N GLN A 46 53.02 2.49 -45.58
CA GLN A 46 54.06 1.49 -45.83
C GLN A 46 54.24 1.27 -47.34
N PHE A 47 53.13 1.20 -48.11
CA PHE A 47 53.22 1.14 -49.58
C PHE A 47 53.90 2.37 -50.19
N LYS A 48 53.65 3.60 -49.71
CA LYS A 48 54.31 4.83 -50.14
C LYS A 48 55.82 4.80 -49.85
N GLN A 49 56.24 4.28 -48.69
CA GLN A 49 57.65 4.10 -48.36
C GLN A 49 58.34 3.10 -49.29
N LEU A 50 57.65 1.97 -49.56
CA LEU A 50 58.16 0.99 -50.49
C LEU A 50 58.32 1.55 -51.91
N ARG A 51 57.30 2.30 -52.37
CA ARG A 51 57.35 2.97 -53.67
C ARG A 51 58.49 4.00 -53.76
N THR A 52 58.74 4.72 -52.69
CA THR A 52 59.82 5.72 -52.63
C THR A 52 61.22 5.07 -52.68
N ALA A 53 61.38 3.97 -51.95
CA ALA A 53 62.62 3.20 -51.94
C ALA A 53 62.96 2.56 -53.30
N LEU A 54 61.96 2.11 -54.03
CA LEU A 54 62.14 1.59 -55.38
C LEU A 54 62.58 2.70 -56.39
N GLY A 55 62.09 3.95 -56.12
CA GLY A 55 62.46 5.10 -57.00
C GLY A 55 61.62 5.13 -58.29
N SER A 56 61.66 6.27 -59.00
CA SER A 56 60.88 6.50 -60.26
C SER A 56 61.32 5.60 -61.43
N GLY A 57 62.56 5.10 -61.41
CA GLY A 57 63.12 4.24 -62.47
C GLY A 57 63.04 2.74 -62.20
N TYR A 58 62.16 2.26 -61.23
CA TYR A 58 62.11 0.87 -60.84
C TYR A 58 61.84 -0.12 -61.98
N LYS A 59 61.17 0.33 -63.08
CA LYS A 59 60.85 -0.49 -64.26
C LYS A 59 62.06 -0.95 -65.05
N THR A 60 63.24 -0.25 -64.91
CA THR A 60 64.50 -0.54 -65.60
C THR A 60 65.52 -1.27 -64.72
N LEU A 61 65.18 -1.52 -63.49
CA LEU A 61 66.04 -2.27 -62.54
C LEU A 61 65.92 -3.79 -62.76
N THR A 62 67.03 -4.46 -62.50
CA THR A 62 67.03 -5.94 -62.54
C THR A 62 66.23 -6.48 -61.35
N PRO A 63 65.62 -7.69 -61.49
CA PRO A 63 64.84 -8.33 -60.43
C PRO A 63 65.57 -8.41 -59.10
N ASP A 64 66.85 -8.72 -59.10
CA ASP A 64 67.68 -8.86 -57.90
C ASP A 64 67.86 -7.51 -57.15
N VAL A 65 67.99 -6.43 -57.90
CA VAL A 65 68.12 -5.07 -57.30
C VAL A 65 66.79 -4.64 -56.68
N ILE A 66 65.68 -4.95 -57.34
CA ILE A 66 64.35 -4.68 -56.81
C ILE A 66 64.12 -5.50 -55.52
N ASP A 67 64.44 -6.81 -55.52
CA ASP A 67 64.30 -7.67 -54.36
C ASP A 67 65.13 -7.16 -53.17
N GLN A 68 66.41 -6.76 -53.47
CA GLN A 68 67.26 -6.22 -52.39
C GLN A 68 66.73 -4.89 -51.81
N ARG A 69 66.26 -3.94 -52.62
CA ARG A 69 65.68 -2.66 -52.12
C ARG A 69 64.39 -2.90 -51.32
N ILE A 70 63.61 -3.86 -51.73
CA ILE A 70 62.38 -4.25 -50.98
C ILE A 70 62.77 -4.87 -49.64
N ARG A 71 63.78 -5.77 -49.59
CA ARG A 71 64.30 -6.35 -48.39
C ARG A 71 64.79 -5.29 -47.38
N ASP A 72 65.58 -4.35 -47.85
CA ASP A 72 66.12 -3.27 -46.99
C ASP A 72 65.04 -2.46 -46.29
N VAL A 73 63.90 -2.22 -46.95
CA VAL A 73 62.74 -1.53 -46.34
C VAL A 73 61.88 -2.45 -45.52
N THR A 74 61.69 -3.74 -45.95
CA THR A 74 60.80 -4.66 -45.28
C THR A 74 61.44 -5.33 -44.08
N GLU A 75 62.76 -5.56 -44.04
CA GLU A 75 63.44 -6.09 -42.86
C GLU A 75 63.27 -5.23 -41.61
N SER A 76 63.34 -3.90 -41.81
CA SER A 76 63.05 -2.94 -40.72
C SER A 76 61.57 -2.93 -40.28
N ALA A 77 60.64 -3.35 -41.12
CA ALA A 77 59.20 -3.35 -40.88
C ALA A 77 58.59 -4.74 -40.74
N SER A 78 59.38 -5.81 -40.84
CA SER A 78 58.94 -7.22 -40.84
C SER A 78 58.21 -7.67 -39.57
N THR A 79 58.30 -6.90 -38.47
CA THR A 79 57.57 -7.17 -37.24
C THR A 79 56.12 -6.66 -37.25
N LEU A 80 55.81 -5.76 -38.14
CA LEU A 80 54.49 -5.06 -38.19
C LEU A 80 53.70 -5.32 -39.47
N PHE A 81 54.44 -5.59 -40.61
CA PHE A 81 53.80 -5.70 -41.91
C PHE A 81 54.11 -7.03 -42.58
N TYR A 82 53.11 -7.56 -43.28
CA TYR A 82 53.23 -8.68 -44.20
C TYR A 82 53.11 -8.14 -45.63
N ILE A 83 54.12 -8.42 -46.46
CA ILE A 83 54.15 -7.89 -47.85
C ILE A 83 54.23 -9.08 -48.81
N ASP A 84 53.34 -9.12 -49.79
CA ASP A 84 53.35 -10.04 -50.92
C ASP A 84 53.26 -9.28 -52.23
N MET A 85 54.17 -9.52 -53.16
CA MET A 85 54.21 -8.87 -54.43
C MET A 85 54.13 -9.87 -55.56
N HIS A 86 53.21 -9.61 -56.49
CA HIS A 86 53.00 -10.44 -57.67
C HIS A 86 53.41 -9.66 -58.93
N GLY A 87 54.18 -10.30 -59.81
CA GLY A 87 54.53 -9.74 -61.11
C GLY A 87 53.52 -10.08 -62.20
N PRO A 88 53.80 -9.60 -63.45
CA PRO A 88 52.93 -9.94 -64.59
C PRO A 88 52.82 -11.47 -64.76
N MET A 89 51.62 -11.94 -65.04
CA MET A 89 51.28 -13.40 -65.20
C MET A 89 51.27 -14.21 -63.91
N THR A 90 50.86 -13.63 -62.77
CA THR A 90 50.77 -14.37 -61.48
C THR A 90 52.07 -14.94 -60.96
N ASN A 91 53.22 -14.59 -61.51
CA ASN A 91 54.50 -15.04 -61.04
C ASN A 91 54.87 -14.28 -59.75
N ARG A 92 55.06 -15.03 -58.64
CA ARG A 92 55.51 -14.48 -57.38
C ARG A 92 56.82 -13.73 -57.55
N PHE A 93 56.86 -12.46 -57.18
CA PHE A 93 58.05 -11.66 -57.31
C PHE A 93 58.78 -11.51 -55.95
N PHE A 94 58.03 -11.15 -54.88
CA PHE A 94 58.58 -10.96 -53.56
C PHE A 94 57.59 -11.42 -52.52
N ARG A 95 58.08 -11.96 -51.41
CA ARG A 95 57.29 -12.29 -50.22
C ARG A 95 58.12 -12.04 -48.98
N SER A 96 57.56 -11.31 -47.99
CA SER A 96 58.19 -11.03 -46.73
C SER A 96 58.41 -12.34 -45.93
N SER A 97 59.54 -12.46 -45.21
CA SER A 97 59.97 -13.66 -44.50
C SER A 97 59.00 -14.09 -43.42
N ASN A 98 58.31 -13.16 -42.82
CA ASN A 98 57.35 -13.38 -41.76
C ASN A 98 56.04 -14.05 -42.28
N LEU A 99 55.82 -14.14 -43.59
CA LEU A 99 54.73 -14.94 -44.17
C LEU A 99 55.02 -16.44 -44.19
N HIS A 100 56.24 -16.85 -43.81
CA HIS A 100 56.63 -18.30 -43.75
C HIS A 100 56.28 -19.08 -45.02
N GLY A 101 56.33 -18.44 -46.16
CA GLY A 101 56.01 -19.07 -47.46
C GLY A 101 54.54 -19.11 -47.79
N GLN A 102 53.66 -18.66 -46.97
CA GLN A 102 52.20 -18.62 -47.21
C GLN A 102 51.85 -17.41 -48.09
N SER A 103 50.79 -17.55 -48.90
CA SER A 103 50.18 -16.44 -49.64
C SER A 103 49.07 -15.80 -48.89
N ILE A 104 48.95 -14.49 -49.04
CA ILE A 104 47.78 -13.79 -48.57
C ILE A 104 46.63 -14.11 -49.55
N PRO A 105 45.49 -14.65 -49.11
CA PRO A 105 44.37 -14.88 -49.99
C PRO A 105 43.83 -13.56 -50.57
N ASP A 106 43.68 -13.50 -51.89
CA ASP A 106 43.07 -12.37 -52.58
C ASP A 106 41.53 -12.51 -52.58
N ILE A 107 40.85 -11.36 -52.38
CA ILE A 107 39.39 -11.27 -52.50
C ILE A 107 39.09 -10.40 -53.74
N PRO A 108 38.69 -11.03 -54.86
CA PRO A 108 38.49 -10.29 -56.11
C PRO A 108 37.49 -9.14 -55.95
N GLY A 109 37.94 -7.92 -56.35
CA GLY A 109 37.12 -6.70 -56.37
C GLY A 109 37.19 -5.85 -55.12
N GLU A 110 37.84 -6.31 -54.03
CA GLU A 110 38.04 -5.49 -52.83
C GLU A 110 39.51 -5.03 -52.72
N ARG A 111 39.73 -3.76 -52.51
CA ARG A 111 41.07 -3.16 -52.32
C ARG A 111 41.54 -3.17 -50.86
N ALA A 112 40.61 -3.32 -49.94
CA ALA A 112 40.92 -3.37 -48.52
C ALA A 112 39.94 -4.30 -47.83
N TYR A 113 40.43 -5.42 -47.30
CA TYR A 113 39.63 -6.49 -46.70
C TYR A 113 40.37 -7.12 -45.54
N SER A 114 39.65 -7.96 -44.78
CA SER A 114 40.24 -8.76 -43.71
C SER A 114 40.20 -10.23 -44.09
N THR A 115 41.32 -10.92 -43.94
CA THR A 115 41.39 -12.37 -44.25
C THR A 115 42.22 -13.08 -43.20
N GLU A 116 41.95 -14.36 -43.02
CA GLU A 116 42.70 -15.24 -42.11
C GLU A 116 43.80 -15.99 -42.90
N VAL A 117 45.05 -15.87 -42.40
CA VAL A 117 46.17 -16.60 -42.96
C VAL A 117 46.56 -17.71 -41.97
N PRO A 118 46.57 -19.02 -42.39
CA PRO A 118 46.89 -20.13 -41.49
C PRO A 118 48.23 -19.96 -40.81
N GLY A 119 48.27 -20.09 -39.49
CA GLY A 119 49.48 -19.96 -38.68
C GLY A 119 49.93 -18.53 -38.38
N ILE A 120 49.29 -17.50 -38.99
CA ILE A 120 49.59 -16.08 -38.75
C ILE A 120 48.41 -15.43 -38.06
N GLY A 121 47.15 -15.77 -38.44
CA GLY A 121 45.93 -15.22 -37.86
C GLY A 121 45.25 -14.22 -38.80
N LEU A 122 44.38 -13.43 -38.22
CA LEU A 122 43.54 -12.45 -38.96
C LEU A 122 44.37 -11.22 -39.33
N LEU A 123 44.42 -10.89 -40.63
CA LEU A 123 45.13 -9.76 -41.16
C LEU A 123 44.18 -8.77 -41.82
N ARG A 124 44.50 -7.44 -41.68
CA ARG A 124 43.90 -6.40 -42.50
C ARG A 124 44.77 -6.15 -43.72
N VAL A 125 44.24 -6.41 -44.87
CA VAL A 125 44.92 -6.39 -46.18
C VAL A 125 44.53 -5.14 -46.95
N SER A 126 45.55 -4.55 -47.60
CA SER A 126 45.34 -3.47 -48.56
C SER A 126 46.15 -3.74 -49.82
N GLU A 127 45.50 -3.66 -50.96
CA GLU A 127 46.08 -3.93 -52.27
C GLU A 127 46.37 -2.66 -53.04
N PHE A 128 47.56 -2.59 -53.57
CA PHE A 128 48.05 -1.40 -54.29
C PHE A 128 48.61 -1.82 -55.66
N LEU A 129 48.33 -1.05 -56.66
CA LEU A 129 48.85 -1.24 -58.02
C LEU A 129 50.16 -0.47 -58.19
N LEU A 130 51.23 -1.16 -58.47
CA LEU A 130 52.55 -0.58 -58.87
C LEU A 130 52.99 -1.22 -60.18
N PRO A 131 52.47 -0.77 -61.37
CA PRO A 131 52.67 -1.47 -62.60
C PRO A 131 54.14 -1.69 -62.96
N PRO A 132 54.63 -2.91 -63.29
CA PRO A 132 53.83 -4.11 -63.59
C PRO A 132 53.46 -5.01 -62.37
N PHE A 133 53.69 -4.57 -61.15
CA PHE A 133 53.48 -5.32 -59.94
C PHE A 133 52.15 -4.98 -59.25
N GLU A 134 51.57 -5.97 -58.59
CA GLU A 134 50.51 -5.86 -57.57
C GLU A 134 51.18 -6.05 -56.20
N VAL A 135 50.94 -5.11 -55.28
CA VAL A 135 51.57 -5.11 -53.98
C VAL A 135 50.49 -5.24 -52.92
N THR A 136 50.51 -6.28 -52.18
CA THR A 136 49.65 -6.56 -51.06
C THR A 136 50.43 -6.25 -49.78
N VAL A 137 49.87 -5.33 -48.98
CA VAL A 137 50.41 -4.97 -47.65
C VAL A 137 49.38 -5.32 -46.62
N ALA A 138 49.77 -6.08 -45.60
CA ALA A 138 48.80 -6.51 -44.54
C ALA A 138 49.39 -6.29 -43.16
N THR A 139 48.52 -5.98 -42.23
CA THR A 139 48.82 -5.77 -40.81
C THR A 139 48.00 -6.72 -39.94
N PRO A 140 48.54 -7.22 -38.82
CA PRO A 140 47.76 -8.11 -37.93
C PRO A 140 46.65 -7.35 -37.25
N LEU A 141 45.49 -8.01 -37.15
CA LEU A 141 44.32 -7.49 -36.43
C LEU A 141 44.33 -7.86 -34.92
N ALA A 142 45.22 -8.75 -34.50
CA ALA A 142 45.29 -9.15 -33.11
C ALA A 142 45.39 -7.99 -32.11
N PRO A 143 46.20 -6.90 -32.37
CA PRO A 143 46.24 -5.78 -31.43
C PRO A 143 44.87 -5.03 -31.36
N VAL A 144 44.10 -5.01 -32.45
CA VAL A 144 42.76 -4.43 -32.47
C VAL A 144 41.83 -5.28 -31.62
N ASP A 145 41.86 -6.59 -31.77
CA ASP A 145 41.02 -7.54 -31.00
C ASP A 145 41.35 -7.45 -29.50
N ASP A 146 42.61 -7.30 -29.11
CA ASP A 146 43.04 -7.12 -27.72
C ASP A 146 42.43 -5.82 -27.13
N VAL A 147 42.53 -4.71 -27.87
CA VAL A 147 41.93 -3.42 -27.46
C VAL A 147 40.40 -3.55 -27.36
N MET A 148 39.75 -4.16 -28.34
CA MET A 148 38.30 -4.36 -28.34
C MET A 148 37.84 -5.25 -27.20
N THR A 149 38.58 -6.33 -26.93
CA THR A 149 38.32 -7.20 -25.76
C THR A 149 38.49 -6.43 -24.43
N GLY A 150 39.52 -5.61 -24.34
CA GLY A 150 39.75 -4.70 -23.20
C GLY A 150 38.57 -3.73 -23.02
N TYR A 151 38.13 -3.10 -24.13
CA TYR A 151 37.00 -2.20 -24.13
C TYR A 151 35.71 -2.87 -23.61
N VAL A 152 35.40 -4.08 -24.10
CA VAL A 152 34.22 -4.84 -23.65
C VAL A 152 34.29 -5.16 -22.15
N LYS A 153 35.44 -5.61 -21.64
CA LYS A 153 35.64 -5.88 -20.22
C LYS A 153 35.41 -4.65 -19.34
N VAL A 154 36.01 -3.52 -19.73
CA VAL A 154 35.89 -2.25 -18.99
C VAL A 154 34.44 -1.75 -19.04
N SER A 155 33.82 -1.79 -20.24
CA SER A 155 32.41 -1.39 -20.41
C SER A 155 31.45 -2.25 -19.57
N ALA A 156 31.66 -3.56 -19.55
CA ALA A 156 30.86 -4.47 -18.71
C ALA A 156 31.01 -4.16 -17.24
N ALA A 157 32.25 -3.93 -16.76
CA ALA A 157 32.50 -3.56 -15.37
C ALA A 157 31.82 -2.23 -15.01
N LEU A 158 31.88 -1.22 -15.88
CA LEU A 158 31.23 0.08 -15.68
C LEU A 158 29.71 -0.03 -15.67
N ILE A 159 29.12 -0.88 -16.51
CA ILE A 159 27.67 -1.16 -16.49
C ILE A 159 27.25 -1.74 -15.16
N VAL A 160 28.00 -2.71 -14.60
CA VAL A 160 27.70 -3.31 -13.30
C VAL A 160 27.79 -2.27 -12.19
N VAL A 161 28.86 -1.47 -12.16
CA VAL A 161 29.02 -0.40 -11.17
C VAL A 161 27.89 0.61 -11.25
N MET A 162 27.53 1.03 -12.47
CA MET A 162 26.42 1.97 -12.69
C MET A 162 25.08 1.41 -12.26
N LEU A 163 24.83 0.12 -12.50
CA LEU A 163 23.61 -0.58 -12.03
C LEU A 163 23.51 -0.56 -10.51
N LEU A 164 24.58 -0.92 -9.82
CA LEU A 164 24.62 -0.91 -8.36
C LEU A 164 24.45 0.51 -7.78
N ALA A 165 25.13 1.48 -8.36
CA ALA A 165 25.01 2.89 -7.96
C ALA A 165 23.57 3.42 -8.20
N SER A 166 22.97 3.09 -9.34
CA SER A 166 21.60 3.50 -9.66
C SER A 166 20.58 2.90 -8.69
N ILE A 167 20.76 1.64 -8.30
CA ILE A 167 19.91 0.98 -7.29
C ILE A 167 20.06 1.68 -5.93
N ALA A 168 21.28 1.94 -5.48
CA ALA A 168 21.55 2.58 -4.20
C ALA A 168 20.98 4.02 -4.15
N LEU A 169 21.26 4.83 -5.17
CA LEU A 169 20.74 6.19 -5.29
C LEU A 169 19.21 6.23 -5.43
N GLY A 170 18.65 5.37 -6.27
CA GLY A 170 17.20 5.29 -6.47
C GLY A 170 16.46 4.88 -5.20
N PHE A 171 17.02 3.96 -4.40
CA PHE A 171 16.47 3.58 -3.11
C PHE A 171 16.54 4.74 -2.10
N GLY A 172 17.70 5.39 -1.98
CA GLY A 172 17.91 6.52 -1.08
C GLY A 172 16.98 7.71 -1.39
N LEU A 173 16.93 8.15 -2.64
CA LEU A 173 16.05 9.21 -3.11
C LEU A 173 14.57 8.88 -2.89
N SER A 174 14.18 7.65 -3.19
CA SER A 174 12.79 7.21 -2.99
C SER A 174 12.38 7.22 -1.51
N GLN A 175 13.29 6.92 -0.58
CA GLN A 175 13.01 7.03 0.86
C GLN A 175 12.79 8.48 1.28
N ILE A 176 13.62 9.40 0.79
CA ILE A 176 13.54 10.83 1.13
C ILE A 176 12.26 11.45 0.56
N VAL A 177 11.99 11.26 -0.73
CA VAL A 177 10.84 11.86 -1.44
C VAL A 177 9.49 11.32 -0.95
N LEU A 178 9.42 10.03 -0.58
CA LEU A 178 8.16 9.43 -0.12
C LEU A 178 7.94 9.51 1.40
N ARG A 179 8.89 10.00 2.18
CA ARG A 179 8.74 10.18 3.63
C ARG A 179 7.55 11.10 3.99
N PRO A 180 7.38 12.29 3.39
CA PRO A 180 6.24 13.15 3.68
C PRO A 180 4.90 12.50 3.36
N VAL A 181 4.81 11.77 2.25
CA VAL A 181 3.58 11.05 1.85
C VAL A 181 3.19 9.98 2.89
N ARG A 182 4.18 9.27 3.45
CA ARG A 182 3.93 8.31 4.54
C ARG A 182 3.43 9.02 5.79
N THR A 183 4.02 10.15 6.16
CA THR A 183 3.58 10.97 7.30
C THR A 183 2.13 11.42 7.12
N ILE A 184 1.77 11.93 5.94
CA ILE A 184 0.39 12.31 5.61
C ILE A 184 -0.55 11.11 5.80
N ARG A 185 -0.23 9.96 5.22
CA ARG A 185 -1.04 8.74 5.32
C ARG A 185 -1.21 8.30 6.78
N ASP A 186 -0.12 8.25 7.54
CA ASP A 186 -0.13 7.74 8.91
C ASP A 186 -0.88 8.69 9.84
N THR A 187 -0.74 10.00 9.66
CA THR A 187 -1.51 11.00 10.41
C THR A 187 -2.99 10.96 10.02
N ALA A 188 -3.31 10.91 8.71
CA ALA A 188 -4.71 10.80 8.26
C ALA A 188 -5.41 9.53 8.78
N ASN A 189 -4.68 8.40 8.90
CA ASN A 189 -5.22 7.16 9.47
C ASN A 189 -5.43 7.23 11.00
N ARG A 190 -4.73 8.12 11.70
CA ARG A 190 -4.93 8.35 13.15
C ARG A 190 -6.08 9.29 13.44
N ILE A 191 -6.36 10.22 12.51
CA ILE A 191 -7.46 11.18 12.68
C ILE A 191 -8.78 10.42 12.66
N ARG A 192 -9.52 10.55 13.75
CA ARG A 192 -10.84 9.97 13.97
C ARG A 192 -11.74 11.06 14.53
N SER A 193 -13.03 10.74 14.71
CA SER A 193 -13.99 11.67 15.28
C SER A 193 -13.69 12.08 16.73
N ASP A 194 -12.85 11.34 17.45
CA ASP A 194 -12.40 11.63 18.82
C ASP A 194 -11.16 12.53 18.90
N ASN A 195 -10.38 12.62 17.81
CA ASN A 195 -9.15 13.42 17.76
C ASN A 195 -9.06 14.33 16.52
N LEU A 196 -10.19 14.84 16.04
CA LEU A 196 -10.28 15.73 14.86
C LEU A 196 -9.39 16.99 14.94
N LYS A 197 -8.82 17.30 16.11
CA LYS A 197 -7.87 18.41 16.32
C LYS A 197 -6.46 18.11 15.83
N GLU A 198 -6.13 16.84 15.61
CA GLU A 198 -4.83 16.47 15.05
C GLU A 198 -4.71 17.01 13.64
N ARG A 199 -3.53 17.50 13.27
CA ARG A 199 -3.27 18.04 11.93
C ARG A 199 -2.05 17.37 11.34
N ILE A 200 -2.04 17.26 10.01
CA ILE A 200 -0.89 16.81 9.24
C ILE A 200 0.19 17.91 9.36
N PRO A 201 1.42 17.56 9.77
CA PRO A 201 2.50 18.52 9.79
C PRO A 201 2.80 19.01 8.37
N VAL A 202 2.90 20.35 8.22
CA VAL A 202 3.22 20.99 6.94
C VAL A 202 4.63 21.52 7.02
N ASP A 203 5.50 21.02 6.15
CA ASP A 203 6.86 21.53 6.04
C ASP A 203 6.88 22.95 5.45
N SER A 204 7.97 23.69 5.74
CA SER A 204 8.21 25.03 5.21
C SER A 204 8.48 25.08 3.70
N VAL A 205 8.72 23.93 3.08
CA VAL A 205 8.95 23.79 1.64
C VAL A 205 7.61 23.99 0.92
N LYS A 206 7.59 24.88 -0.06
CA LYS A 206 6.41 25.13 -0.92
C LYS A 206 6.45 24.17 -2.11
N ASP A 207 6.06 22.94 -1.90
CA ASP A 207 5.91 21.91 -2.92
C ASP A 207 4.46 21.40 -2.97
N GLU A 208 4.15 20.57 -3.95
CA GLU A 208 2.83 19.99 -4.18
C GLU A 208 2.38 19.12 -2.99
N ILE A 209 3.33 18.51 -2.29
CA ILE A 209 3.05 17.68 -1.11
C ILE A 209 2.60 18.54 0.08
N SER A 210 3.27 19.66 0.29
CA SER A 210 2.90 20.64 1.33
C SER A 210 1.55 21.30 1.02
N GLU A 211 1.23 21.52 -0.26
CA GLU A 211 -0.08 22.00 -0.68
C GLU A 211 -1.17 20.97 -0.42
N LEU A 212 -0.95 19.71 -0.74
CA LEU A 212 -1.86 18.60 -0.42
C LEU A 212 -2.12 18.50 1.09
N ALA A 213 -1.06 18.59 1.92
CA ALA A 213 -1.19 18.56 3.37
C ALA A 213 -2.06 19.73 3.89
N ARG A 214 -1.91 20.93 3.32
CA ARG A 214 -2.75 22.11 3.67
C ARG A 214 -4.22 21.91 3.26
N LEU A 215 -4.48 21.38 2.08
CA LEU A 215 -5.85 21.09 1.62
C LEU A 215 -6.52 20.03 2.50
N LEU A 216 -5.80 18.98 2.89
CA LEU A 216 -6.31 17.98 3.83
C LEU A 216 -6.60 18.58 5.20
N ASN A 217 -5.72 19.43 5.73
CA ASN A 217 -5.98 20.15 6.97
C ASN A 217 -7.21 21.05 6.91
N GLN A 218 -7.43 21.77 5.81
CA GLN A 218 -8.66 22.54 5.61
C GLN A 218 -9.91 21.67 5.56
N MET A 219 -9.81 20.46 4.99
CA MET A 219 -10.91 19.50 5.02
C MET A 219 -11.19 19.05 6.47
N PHE A 220 -10.15 18.77 7.27
CA PHE A 220 -10.32 18.43 8.69
C PHE A 220 -10.91 19.60 9.51
N ASP A 221 -10.54 20.86 9.23
CA ASP A 221 -11.16 22.03 9.86
C ASP A 221 -12.68 22.11 9.58
N ARG A 222 -13.07 21.83 8.35
CA ARG A 222 -14.50 21.77 7.98
C ARG A 222 -15.23 20.63 8.67
N LEU A 223 -14.62 19.46 8.76
CA LEU A 223 -15.18 18.31 9.47
C LEU A 223 -15.33 18.61 10.97
N GLU A 224 -14.30 19.15 11.63
CA GLU A 224 -14.36 19.55 13.03
C GLU A 224 -15.50 20.54 13.28
N THR A 225 -15.60 21.58 12.43
CA THR A 225 -16.69 22.57 12.50
C THR A 225 -18.07 21.92 12.34
N ALA A 226 -18.23 21.01 11.40
CA ALA A 226 -19.50 20.31 11.18
C ALA A 226 -19.89 19.43 12.37
N PHE A 227 -18.93 18.71 12.97
CA PHE A 227 -19.16 17.92 14.19
C PHE A 227 -19.53 18.81 15.38
N ASP A 228 -18.87 19.95 15.55
CA ASP A 228 -19.20 20.89 16.63
C ASP A 228 -20.59 21.52 16.43
N GLN A 229 -21.01 21.80 15.20
CA GLN A 229 -22.36 22.24 14.89
C GLN A 229 -23.41 21.18 15.24
N ILE A 230 -23.16 19.91 14.90
CA ILE A 230 -24.06 18.79 15.25
C ILE A 230 -24.16 18.64 16.76
N ARG A 231 -23.04 18.76 17.50
CA ARG A 231 -23.02 18.72 18.97
C ARG A 231 -23.91 19.83 19.59
N ARG A 232 -23.73 21.09 19.14
CA ARG A 232 -24.52 22.22 19.63
C ARG A 232 -25.99 22.04 19.29
N PHE A 233 -26.31 21.77 18.02
CA PHE A 233 -27.68 21.55 17.59
C PHE A 233 -28.37 20.45 18.42
N THR A 234 -27.70 19.34 18.68
CA THR A 234 -28.24 18.24 19.47
C THR A 234 -28.49 18.64 20.92
N ALA A 235 -27.58 19.44 21.52
CA ALA A 235 -27.75 19.95 22.88
C ALA A 235 -28.92 20.93 22.96
N ASP A 236 -28.99 21.89 22.04
CA ASP A 236 -30.04 22.91 21.99
C ASP A 236 -31.42 22.29 21.73
N ALA A 237 -31.51 21.38 20.77
CA ALA A 237 -32.75 20.64 20.49
C ALA A 237 -33.25 19.85 21.72
N SER A 238 -32.33 19.30 22.54
CA SER A 238 -32.70 18.60 23.79
C SER A 238 -33.43 19.54 24.75
N HIS A 239 -32.90 20.73 24.94
CA HIS A 239 -33.49 21.71 25.85
C HIS A 239 -34.80 22.28 25.34
N GLU A 240 -34.82 22.64 24.05
CA GLU A 240 -36.00 23.25 23.40
C GLU A 240 -37.19 22.27 23.28
N LEU A 241 -36.94 20.95 23.22
CA LEU A 241 -38.00 19.94 23.20
C LEU A 241 -38.50 19.56 24.59
N LYS A 242 -37.62 19.50 25.60
CA LYS A 242 -37.99 19.12 26.97
C LYS A 242 -38.87 20.14 27.65
N THR A 243 -38.64 21.42 27.42
CA THR A 243 -39.39 22.52 28.04
C THR A 243 -40.88 22.45 27.72
N PRO A 244 -41.33 22.44 26.43
CA PRO A 244 -42.75 22.37 26.12
C PRO A 244 -43.39 21.07 26.60
N LEU A 245 -42.68 19.93 26.50
CA LEU A 245 -43.23 18.65 26.96
C LEU A 245 -43.43 18.62 28.49
N SER A 246 -42.48 19.23 29.24
CA SER A 246 -42.64 19.39 30.71
C SER A 246 -43.83 20.26 31.08
N LEU A 247 -44.09 21.34 30.30
CA LEU A 247 -45.24 22.17 30.53
C LEU A 247 -46.57 21.45 30.24
N VAL A 248 -46.63 20.67 29.12
CA VAL A 248 -47.81 19.85 28.81
C VAL A 248 -48.05 18.82 29.92
N ARG A 249 -47.03 18.15 30.36
CA ARG A 249 -47.07 17.19 31.47
C ARG A 249 -47.63 17.86 32.77
N LEU A 250 -47.08 19.02 33.13
CA LEU A 250 -47.54 19.75 34.31
C LEU A 250 -49.00 20.14 34.22
N HIS A 251 -49.48 20.55 33.02
CA HIS A 251 -50.89 20.86 32.81
C HIS A 251 -51.80 19.62 33.05
N VAL A 252 -51.41 18.47 32.44
CA VAL A 252 -52.17 17.23 32.62
C VAL A 252 -52.17 16.76 34.09
N GLU A 253 -51.01 16.82 34.79
CA GLU A 253 -50.89 16.50 36.23
C GLU A 253 -51.77 17.44 37.07
N ARG A 254 -51.81 18.74 36.74
CA ARG A 254 -52.65 19.70 37.41
C ARG A 254 -54.13 19.43 37.20
N MET A 255 -54.54 19.06 35.98
CA MET A 255 -55.94 18.67 35.70
C MET A 255 -56.38 17.47 36.53
N LEU A 256 -55.52 16.46 36.70
CA LEU A 256 -55.77 15.32 37.55
C LEU A 256 -55.99 15.66 39.06
N VAL A 257 -55.24 16.68 39.54
CA VAL A 257 -55.32 17.07 40.98
C VAL A 257 -56.44 18.02 41.24
N THR A 258 -56.73 19.01 40.34
CA THR A 258 -57.67 20.11 40.60
C THR A 258 -58.99 19.97 39.88
N GLY A 259 -59.11 19.08 38.87
CA GLY A 259 -60.29 18.88 38.08
C GLY A 259 -61.33 18.02 38.79
N HIS A 260 -62.63 18.38 38.60
CA HIS A 260 -63.75 17.51 38.99
C HIS A 260 -63.99 16.52 37.84
N LEU A 261 -63.14 15.52 37.73
CA LEU A 261 -63.06 14.55 36.66
C LEU A 261 -63.80 13.26 37.03
N ASP A 262 -64.48 12.68 36.06
CA ASP A 262 -64.96 11.32 36.21
C ASP A 262 -63.83 10.27 36.07
N ASP A 263 -64.12 8.98 36.35
CA ASP A 263 -63.07 7.93 36.33
C ASP A 263 -62.55 7.66 34.90
N ARG A 264 -63.38 7.87 33.86
CA ARG A 264 -62.93 7.75 32.46
C ARG A 264 -62.02 8.88 32.03
N GLU A 265 -62.32 10.12 32.45
CA GLU A 265 -61.47 11.29 32.21
C GLU A 265 -60.10 11.13 32.90
N LYS A 266 -60.09 10.68 34.14
CA LYS A 266 -58.83 10.34 34.88
C LYS A 266 -58.03 9.29 34.16
N GLU A 267 -58.64 8.19 33.73
CA GLU A 267 -57.97 7.13 32.97
C GLU A 267 -57.37 7.68 31.66
N SER A 268 -58.15 8.49 30.92
CA SER A 268 -57.64 9.16 29.70
C SER A 268 -56.45 10.06 29.93
N LEU A 269 -56.42 10.82 31.03
CA LEU A 269 -55.29 11.67 31.41
C LEU A 269 -54.08 10.86 31.85
N HIS A 270 -54.26 9.73 32.51
CA HIS A 270 -53.19 8.82 32.86
C HIS A 270 -52.53 8.21 31.62
N VAL A 271 -53.32 7.80 30.60
CA VAL A 271 -52.80 7.34 29.31
C VAL A 271 -52.02 8.44 28.61
N GLN A 272 -52.51 9.70 28.65
CA GLN A 272 -51.73 10.84 28.07
C GLN A 272 -50.41 11.09 28.81
N LEU A 273 -50.36 10.96 30.15
CA LEU A 273 -49.11 11.07 30.90
C LEU A 273 -48.10 9.98 30.54
N GLU A 274 -48.59 8.74 30.35
CA GLU A 274 -47.76 7.62 29.90
C GLU A 274 -47.18 7.92 28.50
N GLU A 275 -48.00 8.38 27.54
CA GLU A 275 -47.48 8.74 26.20
C GLU A 275 -46.52 9.93 26.18
N LEU A 276 -46.76 10.94 27.03
CA LEU A 276 -45.78 12.05 27.22
C LEU A 276 -44.45 11.55 27.80
N ALA A 277 -44.50 10.66 28.78
CA ALA A 277 -43.30 10.06 29.34
C ALA A 277 -42.51 9.25 28.28
N ARG A 278 -43.26 8.51 27.45
CA ARG A 278 -42.69 7.74 26.33
C ARG A 278 -42.06 8.65 25.27
N VAL A 279 -42.69 9.72 24.88
CA VAL A 279 -42.11 10.71 23.93
C VAL A 279 -40.84 11.32 24.50
N ASN A 280 -40.86 11.71 25.77
CA ASN A 280 -39.64 12.21 26.45
C ASN A 280 -38.51 11.18 26.43
N GLN A 281 -38.81 9.90 26.71
CA GLN A 281 -37.83 8.84 26.66
C GLN A 281 -37.25 8.66 25.24
N ILE A 282 -38.08 8.65 24.21
CA ILE A 282 -37.64 8.53 22.80
C ILE A 282 -36.71 9.71 22.43
N ILE A 283 -37.07 10.94 22.85
CA ILE A 283 -36.21 12.12 22.64
C ILE A 283 -34.87 11.93 23.33
N ASP A 284 -34.85 11.52 24.61
CA ASP A 284 -33.60 11.29 25.33
C ASP A 284 -32.74 10.18 24.69
N GLU A 285 -33.36 9.11 24.19
CA GLU A 285 -32.71 8.02 23.47
C GLU A 285 -32.08 8.47 22.16
N LEU A 286 -32.81 9.27 21.36
CA LEU A 286 -32.32 9.84 20.10
C LEU A 286 -31.17 10.81 20.33
N LEU A 287 -31.31 11.68 21.32
CA LEU A 287 -30.27 12.65 21.67
C LEU A 287 -29.00 11.98 22.21
N PHE A 288 -29.17 10.89 23.01
CA PHE A 288 -28.06 10.06 23.43
C PHE A 288 -27.34 9.44 22.22
N LEU A 289 -28.08 8.82 21.28
CA LEU A 289 -27.50 8.20 20.08
C LEU A 289 -26.79 9.24 19.20
N SER A 290 -27.40 10.42 19.01
CA SER A 290 -26.77 11.49 18.22
C SER A 290 -25.45 11.99 18.86
N ARG A 291 -25.41 12.14 20.19
CA ARG A 291 -24.19 12.51 20.93
C ARG A 291 -23.15 11.38 20.92
N ALA A 292 -23.59 10.14 20.98
CA ALA A 292 -22.70 8.97 20.92
C ALA A 292 -22.05 8.83 19.54
N ASP A 293 -22.82 9.03 18.45
CA ASP A 293 -22.30 9.03 17.08
C ASP A 293 -21.29 10.16 16.84
N ALA A 294 -21.56 11.34 17.41
CA ALA A 294 -20.64 12.47 17.37
C ALA A 294 -19.45 12.31 18.35
N GLN A 295 -19.33 11.14 19.03
CA GLN A 295 -18.35 10.87 20.09
C GLN A 295 -18.27 12.00 21.16
N ALA A 296 -19.40 12.65 21.38
CA ALA A 296 -19.53 13.74 22.33
C ALA A 296 -19.81 13.28 23.77
N ILE A 297 -19.87 11.97 23.99
CA ILE A 297 -20.10 11.38 25.30
C ILE A 297 -18.77 10.84 25.84
N ALA A 298 -18.29 11.44 26.91
CA ALA A 298 -17.26 10.86 27.75
C ALA A 298 -17.93 9.94 28.77
N ILE A 299 -17.46 8.71 28.87
CA ILE A 299 -17.87 7.78 29.94
C ILE A 299 -16.84 7.79 31.05
N ASP A 300 -17.30 7.80 32.29
CA ASP A 300 -16.45 7.71 33.47
C ASP A 300 -16.27 6.24 33.86
N THR A 301 -15.29 5.60 33.23
CA THR A 301 -14.99 4.19 33.51
C THR A 301 -14.07 4.06 34.71
N GLN A 302 -14.48 3.29 35.70
CA GLN A 302 -13.68 2.98 36.88
C GLN A 302 -13.30 1.50 36.87
N PRO A 303 -12.05 1.13 37.17
CA PRO A 303 -11.66 -0.26 37.39
C PRO A 303 -12.41 -0.81 38.60
N GLN A 304 -13.20 -1.88 38.41
CA GLN A 304 -13.99 -2.48 39.47
C GLN A 304 -14.31 -3.93 39.14
N GLY A 305 -14.56 -4.73 40.20
CA GLY A 305 -14.98 -6.12 40.06
C GLY A 305 -16.43 -6.23 39.58
N PRO A 306 -16.70 -6.92 38.48
CA PRO A 306 -18.05 -7.01 37.91
C PRO A 306 -19.01 -7.87 38.77
N ALA A 307 -18.51 -8.74 39.63
CA ALA A 307 -19.32 -9.66 40.44
C ALA A 307 -20.34 -8.94 41.32
N GLY A 308 -19.93 -7.91 42.08
CA GLY A 308 -20.81 -7.15 42.96
C GLY A 308 -21.91 -6.41 42.21
N PHE A 309 -21.55 -5.74 41.10
CA PHE A 309 -22.48 -5.07 40.21
C PHE A 309 -23.50 -6.03 39.61
N LEU A 310 -23.07 -7.19 39.08
CA LEU A 310 -23.95 -8.18 38.49
C LEU A 310 -24.85 -8.85 39.52
N HIS A 311 -24.37 -9.08 40.74
CA HIS A 311 -25.19 -9.65 41.81
C HIS A 311 -26.33 -8.69 42.21
N SER A 312 -26.03 -7.39 42.38
CA SER A 312 -27.06 -6.36 42.62
C SER A 312 -28.07 -6.31 41.48
N PHE A 313 -27.60 -6.28 40.22
CA PHE A 313 -28.50 -6.30 39.07
C PHE A 313 -29.36 -7.54 39.01
N ALA A 314 -28.82 -8.72 39.30
CA ALA A 314 -29.54 -9.99 39.25
C ALA A 314 -30.69 -10.07 40.28
N GLN A 315 -30.56 -9.41 41.44
CA GLN A 315 -31.64 -9.28 42.41
C GLN A 315 -32.83 -8.49 41.85
N ASP A 316 -32.53 -7.31 41.24
CA ASP A 316 -33.55 -6.46 40.60
C ASP A 316 -34.19 -7.17 39.40
N ALA A 317 -33.39 -7.85 38.60
CA ALA A 317 -33.83 -8.58 37.40
C ALA A 317 -34.71 -9.78 37.75
N SER A 318 -34.40 -10.50 38.85
CA SER A 318 -35.22 -11.61 39.34
C SER A 318 -36.61 -11.16 39.78
N ALA A 319 -36.71 -10.08 40.58
CA ALA A 319 -37.96 -9.52 41.00
C ALA A 319 -38.84 -9.03 39.80
N LEU A 320 -38.19 -8.40 38.80
CA LEU A 320 -38.87 -7.94 37.60
C LEU A 320 -39.36 -9.10 36.73
N ALA A 321 -38.57 -10.16 36.59
CA ALA A 321 -38.95 -11.36 35.84
C ALA A 321 -40.11 -12.11 36.51
N GLU A 322 -40.09 -12.27 37.84
CA GLU A 322 -41.18 -12.87 38.61
C GLU A 322 -42.48 -12.09 38.47
N TYR A 323 -42.42 -10.76 38.55
CA TYR A 323 -43.58 -9.87 38.31
C TYR A 323 -44.19 -10.10 36.93
N HIS A 324 -43.40 -10.38 35.91
CA HIS A 324 -43.85 -10.71 34.57
C HIS A 324 -44.15 -12.21 34.35
N GLY A 325 -44.14 -13.07 35.39
CA GLY A 325 -44.38 -14.50 35.29
C GLY A 325 -43.30 -15.23 34.47
N ARG A 326 -42.03 -14.83 34.59
CA ARG A 326 -40.85 -15.49 33.98
C ARG A 326 -39.88 -15.91 35.07
N ARG A 327 -38.98 -16.83 34.72
CA ARG A 327 -37.90 -17.28 35.63
C ARG A 327 -36.59 -16.64 35.21
N PHE A 328 -35.86 -16.11 36.18
CA PHE A 328 -34.55 -15.53 35.95
C PHE A 328 -33.47 -16.37 36.65
N THR A 329 -32.34 -16.59 35.93
CA THR A 329 -31.17 -17.29 36.49
C THR A 329 -29.91 -16.47 36.19
N TYR A 330 -29.00 -16.45 37.17
CA TYR A 330 -27.74 -15.71 37.07
C TYR A 330 -26.56 -16.60 37.45
N THR A 331 -25.48 -16.48 36.65
CA THR A 331 -24.17 -17.11 36.97
C THR A 331 -23.04 -16.16 36.58
N HIS A 332 -22.00 -16.13 37.40
CA HIS A 332 -20.77 -15.39 37.12
C HIS A 332 -19.56 -16.26 37.43
N GLU A 333 -18.58 -16.26 36.56
CA GLU A 333 -17.32 -16.99 36.67
C GLU A 333 -16.12 -16.08 36.41
N GLY A 334 -15.08 -16.24 37.22
CA GLY A 334 -13.83 -15.50 37.12
C GLY A 334 -13.75 -14.31 38.07
N GLU A 335 -12.54 -13.96 38.43
CA GLU A 335 -12.21 -12.81 39.28
C GLU A 335 -11.34 -11.84 38.55
N GLY A 336 -11.40 -10.55 38.88
CA GLY A 336 -10.60 -9.50 38.28
C GLY A 336 -11.36 -8.17 38.22
N GLU A 337 -10.69 -7.17 37.63
CA GLU A 337 -11.24 -5.84 37.47
C GLU A 337 -11.44 -5.52 35.97
N VAL A 338 -12.49 -4.75 35.72
CA VAL A 338 -12.81 -4.23 34.37
C VAL A 338 -13.13 -2.76 34.51
N ALA A 339 -12.65 -1.95 33.59
CA ALA A 339 -12.98 -0.53 33.55
C ALA A 339 -14.34 -0.32 32.87
N PHE A 340 -15.38 -0.01 33.67
CA PHE A 340 -16.71 0.29 33.14
C PHE A 340 -17.46 1.33 34.00
N GLU A 341 -18.45 2.01 33.36
CA GLU A 341 -19.40 2.89 34.05
C GLU A 341 -20.65 2.09 34.43
N GLU A 342 -20.86 1.88 35.75
CA GLU A 342 -21.96 1.05 36.29
C GLU A 342 -23.33 1.49 35.79
N LYS A 343 -23.62 2.79 35.82
CA LYS A 343 -24.89 3.36 35.37
C LYS A 343 -25.21 3.02 33.92
N ARG A 344 -24.23 3.12 33.03
CA ARG A 344 -24.39 2.80 31.61
C ARG A 344 -24.51 1.31 31.36
N MET A 345 -23.74 0.51 32.07
CA MET A 345 -23.83 -0.94 31.94
C MET A 345 -25.15 -1.48 32.49
N ARG A 346 -25.67 -0.92 33.58
CA ARG A 346 -27.02 -1.22 34.10
C ARG A 346 -28.08 -0.87 33.04
N GLN A 347 -27.98 0.25 32.36
CA GLN A 347 -28.88 0.61 31.26
C GLN A 347 -28.88 -0.43 30.12
N VAL A 348 -27.68 -0.91 29.74
CA VAL A 348 -27.54 -1.98 28.73
C VAL A 348 -28.26 -3.24 29.20
N LEU A 349 -27.97 -3.71 30.42
CA LEU A 349 -28.56 -4.95 30.94
C LEU A 349 -30.08 -4.83 31.09
N LEU A 350 -30.62 -3.67 31.51
CA LEU A 350 -32.04 -3.41 31.58
C LEU A 350 -32.71 -3.47 30.21
N ASN A 351 -32.10 -2.91 29.20
CA ASN A 351 -32.62 -2.98 27.81
C ASN A 351 -32.64 -4.41 27.27
N LEU A 352 -31.58 -5.18 27.55
CA LEU A 352 -31.54 -6.61 27.17
C LEU A 352 -32.58 -7.43 27.93
N LEU A 353 -32.74 -7.20 29.23
CA LEU A 353 -33.74 -7.88 30.09
C LEU A 353 -35.16 -7.52 29.59
N ALA A 354 -35.46 -6.26 29.34
CA ALA A 354 -36.77 -5.83 28.83
C ALA A 354 -37.11 -6.49 27.49
N ASN A 355 -36.15 -6.59 26.57
CA ASN A 355 -36.33 -7.30 25.32
C ASN A 355 -36.60 -8.81 25.56
N ALA A 356 -35.82 -9.45 26.43
CA ALA A 356 -35.99 -10.85 26.77
C ALA A 356 -37.39 -11.14 27.42
N LEU A 357 -37.83 -10.27 28.33
CA LEU A 357 -39.14 -10.36 28.97
C LEU A 357 -40.30 -10.25 27.96
N ASN A 358 -40.17 -9.38 26.98
CA ASN A 358 -41.20 -9.15 25.98
C ASN A 358 -41.40 -10.35 25.02
N VAL A 359 -40.33 -11.10 24.73
CA VAL A 359 -40.36 -12.19 23.75
C VAL A 359 -40.45 -13.58 24.38
N SER A 360 -40.11 -13.70 25.67
CA SER A 360 -40.17 -14.98 26.38
C SER A 360 -41.61 -15.43 26.62
N PRO A 361 -41.94 -16.72 26.44
CA PRO A 361 -43.25 -17.27 26.80
C PRO A 361 -43.50 -17.17 28.29
N PRO A 362 -44.77 -17.30 28.74
CA PRO A 362 -45.10 -17.49 30.17
C PRO A 362 -44.27 -18.65 30.78
N GLU A 363 -43.79 -18.48 32.00
CA GLU A 363 -42.90 -19.45 32.69
C GLU A 363 -41.54 -19.67 31.98
N GLY A 364 -41.27 -18.95 30.90
CA GLY A 364 -40.01 -19.01 30.19
C GLY A 364 -38.81 -18.55 31.04
N ARG A 365 -37.64 -19.07 30.74
CA ARG A 365 -36.40 -18.75 31.44
C ARG A 365 -35.62 -17.69 30.75
N ILE A 366 -35.11 -16.74 31.53
CA ILE A 366 -34.13 -15.74 31.09
C ILE A 366 -32.83 -16.03 31.89
N THR A 367 -31.72 -16.19 31.17
CA THR A 367 -30.44 -16.52 31.80
C THR A 367 -29.45 -15.39 31.56
N LEU A 368 -28.90 -14.84 32.64
CA LEU A 368 -27.74 -13.92 32.61
C LEU A 368 -26.50 -14.75 32.98
N HIS A 369 -25.60 -14.89 32.03
CA HIS A 369 -24.33 -15.56 32.25
C HIS A 369 -23.19 -14.58 32.02
N SER A 370 -22.20 -14.57 32.91
CA SER A 370 -21.02 -13.69 32.83
C SER A 370 -19.75 -14.47 33.09
N THR A 371 -18.71 -14.19 32.31
CA THR A 371 -17.37 -14.77 32.52
C THR A 371 -16.32 -13.67 32.38
N LEU A 372 -15.31 -13.69 33.24
CA LEU A 372 -14.13 -12.87 33.17
C LEU A 372 -12.91 -13.78 33.06
N ARG A 373 -12.38 -13.91 31.79
CA ARG A 373 -11.25 -14.79 31.47
C ARG A 373 -10.43 -14.17 30.36
N ASP A 374 -9.13 -14.41 30.34
CA ASP A 374 -8.18 -14.02 29.28
C ASP A 374 -8.23 -12.51 28.94
N GLY A 375 -8.39 -11.67 29.95
CA GLY A 375 -8.49 -10.22 29.71
C GLY A 375 -9.78 -9.78 29.01
N LEU A 376 -10.82 -10.61 29.02
CA LEU A 376 -12.10 -10.31 28.37
C LEU A 376 -13.26 -10.58 29.37
N TRP A 377 -14.10 -9.56 29.57
CA TRP A 377 -15.36 -9.68 30.27
C TRP A 377 -16.48 -9.94 29.27
N ARG A 378 -17.03 -11.14 29.29
CA ARG A 378 -18.18 -11.56 28.47
C ARG A 378 -19.43 -11.66 29.31
N ILE A 379 -20.50 -11.00 28.84
CA ILE A 379 -21.82 -11.06 29.45
C ILE A 379 -22.78 -11.56 28.39
N SER A 380 -23.67 -12.49 28.74
CA SER A 380 -24.75 -12.91 27.84
C SER A 380 -26.09 -12.93 28.53
N VAL A 381 -27.11 -12.44 27.84
CA VAL A 381 -28.51 -12.54 28.23
C VAL A 381 -29.20 -13.42 27.19
N GLU A 382 -29.79 -14.51 27.65
CA GLU A 382 -30.45 -15.50 26.79
C GLU A 382 -31.91 -15.62 27.17
N ASP A 383 -32.80 -15.64 26.16
CA ASP A 383 -34.24 -15.82 26.28
C ASP A 383 -34.73 -17.12 25.61
N GLU A 384 -35.94 -17.54 25.89
CA GLU A 384 -36.63 -18.67 25.24
C GLU A 384 -37.68 -18.22 24.23
N GLY A 385 -37.52 -17.05 23.62
CA GLY A 385 -38.41 -16.51 22.62
C GLY A 385 -38.34 -17.24 21.28
N PRO A 386 -38.96 -16.67 20.22
CA PRO A 386 -38.96 -17.29 18.88
C PRO A 386 -37.60 -17.27 18.17
N GLY A 387 -36.64 -16.51 18.69
CA GLY A 387 -35.34 -16.32 18.04
C GLY A 387 -35.42 -15.44 16.80
N LEU A 388 -34.26 -15.27 16.13
CA LEU A 388 -34.13 -14.45 14.93
C LEU A 388 -33.25 -15.17 13.90
N ASN A 389 -33.56 -15.00 12.63
CA ASN A 389 -32.68 -15.51 11.57
C ASN A 389 -31.37 -14.69 11.46
N ALA A 390 -30.39 -15.19 10.69
CA ALA A 390 -29.05 -14.60 10.60
C ALA A 390 -29.06 -13.14 10.08
N GLU A 391 -29.98 -12.80 9.18
CA GLU A 391 -30.12 -11.44 8.66
C GLU A 391 -30.72 -10.50 9.72
N GLN A 392 -31.79 -10.92 10.37
CA GLN A 392 -32.42 -10.18 11.45
C GLN A 392 -31.45 -9.93 12.62
N ARG A 393 -30.64 -10.92 13.01
CA ARG A 393 -29.61 -10.75 14.06
C ARG A 393 -28.56 -9.67 13.74
N ARG A 394 -28.29 -9.40 12.48
CA ARG A 394 -27.43 -8.27 12.07
C ARG A 394 -28.12 -6.94 12.17
N GLN A 395 -29.41 -6.89 11.80
CA GLN A 395 -30.19 -5.66 11.71
C GLN A 395 -30.80 -5.18 13.02
N ILE A 396 -30.94 -6.04 14.05
CA ILE A 396 -31.61 -5.65 15.32
C ILE A 396 -30.94 -4.50 16.08
N PHE A 397 -29.67 -4.19 15.75
CA PHE A 397 -28.94 -3.06 16.34
C PHE A 397 -29.13 -1.76 15.57
N GLU A 398 -29.84 -1.76 14.46
CA GLU A 398 -30.18 -0.55 13.71
C GLU A 398 -31.34 0.19 14.40
N ARG A 399 -31.43 1.49 14.20
CA ARG A 399 -32.45 2.35 14.82
C ARG A 399 -33.83 2.03 14.27
N PHE A 400 -34.83 2.02 15.13
CA PHE A 400 -36.25 1.79 14.80
C PHE A 400 -36.54 0.40 14.20
N VAL A 401 -35.58 -0.51 14.20
CA VAL A 401 -35.76 -1.87 13.72
C VAL A 401 -36.45 -2.70 14.78
N ARG A 402 -37.51 -3.43 14.35
CA ARG A 402 -38.31 -4.35 15.18
C ARG A 402 -38.67 -5.56 14.35
N PHE A 403 -38.60 -6.74 14.96
CA PHE A 403 -39.03 -8.00 14.35
C PHE A 403 -40.11 -8.62 15.20
N GLY A 404 -41.21 -9.08 14.60
CA GLY A 404 -42.36 -9.69 15.24
C GLY A 404 -43.68 -9.03 14.79
N THR A 405 -44.82 -9.68 15.09
CA THR A 405 -46.13 -9.11 14.84
C THR A 405 -46.43 -8.01 15.87
N PRO A 406 -46.85 -6.80 15.46
CA PRO A 406 -47.19 -5.73 16.38
C PRO A 406 -48.32 -6.19 17.31
N SER A 407 -48.04 -6.36 18.60
CA SER A 407 -49.06 -6.51 19.60
C SER A 407 -49.36 -5.16 20.24
N ALA A 408 -50.62 -4.89 20.63
CA ALA A 408 -51.01 -3.68 21.34
C ALA A 408 -50.28 -3.45 22.67
N ALA A 409 -49.66 -4.52 23.24
CA ALA A 409 -48.83 -4.47 24.42
C ALA A 409 -47.36 -4.14 24.14
N ASP A 410 -46.94 -4.09 22.89
CA ASP A 410 -45.55 -3.97 22.50
C ASP A 410 -45.16 -2.47 22.35
N LYS A 411 -44.82 -1.85 23.47
CA LYS A 411 -44.55 -0.40 23.60
C LYS A 411 -43.12 0.03 23.28
N GLY A 412 -42.24 -0.83 22.68
CA GLY A 412 -40.80 -0.52 22.45
C GLY A 412 -40.54 0.53 21.34
N SER A 413 -39.58 1.45 21.53
CA SER A 413 -39.16 2.48 20.57
C SER A 413 -38.34 1.92 19.39
N GLY A 414 -37.75 0.72 19.50
CA GLY A 414 -36.77 0.19 18.55
C GLY A 414 -35.38 0.86 18.65
N LEU A 415 -35.14 1.64 19.69
CA LEU A 415 -33.85 2.32 19.94
C LEU A 415 -32.99 1.62 21.00
N GLY A 416 -33.59 0.80 21.87
CA GLY A 416 -32.90 0.21 23.03
C GLY A 416 -31.63 -0.59 22.65
N LEU A 417 -31.68 -1.44 21.61
CA LEU A 417 -30.52 -2.22 21.17
C LEU A 417 -29.47 -1.35 20.46
N ALA A 418 -29.87 -0.29 19.74
CA ALA A 418 -28.94 0.68 19.20
C ALA A 418 -28.18 1.43 20.31
N ILE A 419 -28.87 1.76 21.41
CA ILE A 419 -28.27 2.34 22.62
C ILE A 419 -27.28 1.35 23.26
N CYS A 420 -27.66 0.07 23.37
CA CYS A 420 -26.77 -0.96 23.88
C CYS A 420 -25.46 -1.02 23.05
N ARG A 421 -25.58 -1.01 21.73
CA ARG A 421 -24.42 -1.02 20.82
C ARG A 421 -23.55 0.22 21.03
N SER A 422 -24.15 1.40 21.16
CA SER A 422 -23.41 2.65 21.42
C SER A 422 -22.70 2.65 22.77
N ILE A 423 -23.38 2.24 23.85
CA ILE A 423 -22.77 2.18 25.19
C ILE A 423 -21.63 1.17 25.24
N VAL A 424 -21.82 -0.03 24.68
CA VAL A 424 -20.78 -1.05 24.63
C VAL A 424 -19.60 -0.58 23.79
N GLY A 425 -19.85 0.12 22.68
CA GLY A 425 -18.81 0.75 21.86
C GLY A 425 -17.99 1.79 22.62
N LEU A 426 -18.64 2.65 23.44
CA LEU A 426 -17.95 3.60 24.32
C LEU A 426 -17.02 2.90 25.33
N HIS A 427 -17.36 1.68 25.79
CA HIS A 427 -16.50 0.82 26.61
C HIS A 427 -15.46 0.04 25.82
N LYS A 428 -15.23 0.39 24.51
CA LYS A 428 -14.31 -0.34 23.60
C LYS A 428 -14.68 -1.82 23.42
N GLY A 429 -15.92 -2.18 23.73
CA GLY A 429 -16.48 -3.53 23.62
C GLY A 429 -17.21 -3.75 22.31
N ARG A 430 -17.79 -4.94 22.19
CA ARG A 430 -18.68 -5.31 21.10
C ARG A 430 -19.92 -6.04 21.62
N ILE A 431 -21.05 -5.85 20.95
CA ILE A 431 -22.32 -6.55 21.23
C ILE A 431 -22.78 -7.23 19.94
N PHE A 432 -23.27 -8.45 20.07
CA PHE A 432 -23.79 -9.23 18.95
C PHE A 432 -24.82 -10.26 19.44
N ALA A 433 -25.60 -10.80 18.51
CA ALA A 433 -26.64 -11.74 18.76
C ALA A 433 -26.31 -13.14 18.19
N LEU A 434 -26.56 -14.18 18.95
CA LEU A 434 -26.41 -15.59 18.58
C LEU A 434 -27.74 -16.32 18.72
N ASP A 435 -27.83 -17.53 18.15
CA ASP A 435 -28.94 -18.45 18.45
C ASP A 435 -28.91 -18.82 19.92
N GLY A 436 -30.08 -18.91 20.51
CA GLY A 436 -30.25 -19.44 21.86
C GLY A 436 -29.93 -20.94 21.97
N ASN A 437 -29.89 -21.46 23.18
CA ASN A 437 -29.64 -22.88 23.45
C ASN A 437 -30.70 -23.77 22.80
N ALA A 438 -30.27 -24.89 22.26
CA ALA A 438 -31.13 -25.86 21.55
C ALA A 438 -31.94 -25.28 20.35
N GLY A 439 -31.46 -24.18 19.74
CA GLY A 439 -32.08 -23.58 18.57
C GLY A 439 -33.40 -22.82 18.86
N ARG A 440 -33.63 -22.45 20.09
CA ARG A 440 -34.77 -21.63 20.55
C ARG A 440 -34.26 -20.38 21.24
N GLY A 441 -34.98 -19.26 21.06
CA GLY A 441 -34.64 -17.99 21.70
C GLY A 441 -33.44 -17.26 21.05
N LEU A 442 -33.03 -16.21 21.72
CA LEU A 442 -31.94 -15.34 21.28
C LEU A 442 -30.94 -15.21 22.45
N ARG A 443 -29.65 -15.27 22.11
CA ARG A 443 -28.57 -14.96 23.04
C ARG A 443 -27.88 -13.68 22.63
N MET A 444 -28.02 -12.63 23.41
CA MET A 444 -27.32 -11.39 23.29
C MET A 444 -25.98 -11.47 24.02
N VAL A 445 -24.87 -11.20 23.34
CA VAL A 445 -23.52 -11.30 23.91
C VAL A 445 -22.84 -9.95 23.88
N ILE A 446 -22.29 -9.56 25.01
CA ILE A 446 -21.43 -8.35 25.17
C ILE A 446 -20.04 -8.84 25.54
N GLU A 447 -19.04 -8.22 24.92
CA GLU A 447 -17.63 -8.44 25.23
C GLU A 447 -16.93 -7.10 25.46
N ILE A 448 -16.30 -6.94 26.62
CA ILE A 448 -15.55 -5.74 27.02
C ILE A 448 -14.12 -6.18 27.37
N PRO A 449 -13.08 -5.53 26.82
CA PRO A 449 -11.71 -5.80 27.25
C PRO A 449 -11.54 -5.48 28.73
N ALA A 450 -10.97 -6.41 29.49
CA ALA A 450 -10.49 -6.14 30.84
C ALA A 450 -9.10 -5.47 30.74
N THR A 451 -8.85 -4.51 31.58
CA THR A 451 -7.59 -3.74 31.61
C THR A 451 -6.44 -4.55 32.15
#